data_825941b1dee2f6cffe2ed3f1bb2704b4
#
_entry.id   825941b1dee2f6cffe2ed3f1bb2704b4
#
_cell.length_a   1.000
_cell.length_b   1.000
_cell.length_c   1.000
_cell.angle_alpha   90.00
_cell.angle_beta   90.00
_cell.angle_gamma   90.00
#
_symmetry.space_group_name_H-M   'P 1'
#
loop_
_entity.id
_entity.type
_entity.pdbx_description
1 polymer ?
#
loop_
_entity_poly.entity_id
_entity_poly.type
_entity_poly.pdbx_seq_one_letter_code
_entity_poly.pdbx_strand_id
1 'polypeptide(L)'
;YAGKEKVDMSDSNCLEIPMAVLVNGDSYSAAEFFAAALREYGVAKVIGLPTVGKGYYQRTYELKDGSAVGVSEGKYFTPNGISLAEVGGLVPDVTVDVTEEEAFGIYAGSLDLMADPQVLAAIAELEK
;
A
#
# COMPACT_ATOMS: atom_id res chain seq x y z
N TYR A 1 -0.16 -4.59 22.44
CA TYR A 1 -0.84 -3.95 23.59
C TYR A 1 -1.70 -5.00 24.27
N ALA A 2 -1.29 -5.42 25.45
CA ALA A 2 -2.01 -6.43 26.20
C ALA A 2 -3.46 -5.96 26.47
N GLY A 3 -4.42 -6.52 25.75
CA GLY A 3 -5.80 -6.61 26.19
C GLY A 3 -6.79 -5.55 25.76
N LYS A 4 -6.52 -4.69 24.76
CA LYS A 4 -7.57 -3.84 24.17
C LYS A 4 -7.57 -4.01 22.66
N GLU A 5 -8.51 -4.76 22.16
CA GLU A 5 -8.84 -4.80 20.76
C GLU A 5 -9.58 -3.50 20.40
N LYS A 6 -9.06 -2.74 19.43
CA LYS A 6 -9.78 -1.64 18.81
C LYS A 6 -10.28 -2.15 17.46
N VAL A 7 -11.58 -2.21 17.31
CA VAL A 7 -12.23 -2.64 16.07
C VAL A 7 -12.89 -1.42 15.45
N ASP A 8 -12.46 -1.04 14.26
CA ASP A 8 -13.15 -0.10 13.41
C ASP A 8 -13.96 -0.90 12.38
N MET A 9 -15.23 -0.61 12.24
CA MET A 9 -16.14 -1.34 11.37
C MET A 9 -16.67 -0.44 10.26
N SER A 10 -16.78 -1.00 9.06
CA SER A 10 -17.52 -0.40 7.95
C SER A 10 -19.00 -0.70 8.07
N ASP A 11 -19.84 0.14 7.48
CA ASP A 11 -21.29 -0.05 7.37
C ASP A 11 -21.71 -0.33 5.92
N SER A 12 -23.04 -0.37 5.68
CA SER A 12 -23.62 -0.62 4.36
C SER A 12 -23.47 0.54 3.36
N ASN A 13 -22.94 1.70 3.78
CA ASN A 13 -22.69 2.84 2.90
C ASN A 13 -21.28 2.79 2.30
N CYS A 14 -20.78 1.61 1.97
CA CYS A 14 -19.51 1.41 1.30
C CYS A 14 -19.63 1.57 -0.22
N LEU A 15 -18.50 1.87 -0.88
CA LEU A 15 -18.44 1.89 -2.34
C LEU A 15 -18.44 0.46 -2.88
N GLU A 16 -19.41 0.16 -3.74
CA GLU A 16 -19.53 -1.12 -4.46
C GLU A 16 -19.23 -0.90 -5.95
N ILE A 17 -18.00 -0.48 -6.24
CA ILE A 17 -17.50 -0.26 -7.61
C ILE A 17 -16.25 -1.10 -7.84
N PRO A 18 -15.97 -1.56 -9.07
CA PRO A 18 -14.70 -2.19 -9.40
C PRO A 18 -13.54 -1.24 -9.11
N MET A 19 -12.50 -1.74 -8.44
CA MET A 19 -11.34 -0.94 -8.04
C MET A 19 -10.03 -1.60 -8.45
N ALA A 20 -9.07 -0.76 -8.83
CA ALA A 20 -7.67 -1.13 -8.97
C ALA A 20 -6.81 -0.20 -8.11
N VAL A 21 -5.75 -0.74 -7.51
CA VAL A 21 -4.79 0.02 -6.72
C VAL A 21 -3.43 -0.07 -7.39
N LEU A 22 -2.86 1.08 -7.71
CA LEU A 22 -1.52 1.17 -8.27
C LEU A 22 -0.49 1.26 -7.17
N VAL A 23 0.56 0.46 -7.26
CA VAL A 23 1.68 0.43 -6.32
C VAL A 23 3.02 0.38 -7.07
N ASN A 24 4.08 0.82 -6.42
CA ASN A 24 5.44 0.78 -6.96
C ASN A 24 6.48 0.64 -5.84
N GLY A 25 7.76 0.67 -6.20
CA GLY A 25 8.89 0.57 -5.28
C GLY A 25 9.00 1.70 -4.26
N ASP A 26 8.21 2.78 -4.39
CA ASP A 26 8.13 3.89 -3.44
C ASP A 26 6.88 3.80 -2.55
N SER A 27 6.03 2.80 -2.79
CA SER A 27 4.88 2.52 -1.92
C SER A 27 5.35 1.82 -0.66
N TYR A 28 5.08 2.41 0.51
CA TYR A 28 5.53 1.83 1.78
C TYR A 28 4.55 2.03 2.94
N SER A 29 4.72 1.22 3.98
CA SER A 29 4.00 1.35 5.26
C SER A 29 2.48 1.27 5.11
N ALA A 30 1.73 2.27 5.54
CA ALA A 30 0.27 2.29 5.51
C ALA A 30 -0.31 2.10 4.10
N ALA A 31 0.36 2.61 3.06
CA ALA A 31 -0.05 2.43 1.67
C ALA A 31 -0.02 0.94 1.26
N GLU A 32 1.01 0.21 1.69
CA GLU A 32 1.12 -1.23 1.42
C GLU A 32 0.00 -2.02 2.11
N PHE A 33 -0.29 -1.70 3.38
CA PHE A 33 -1.36 -2.37 4.14
C PHE A 33 -2.74 -2.07 3.58
N PHE A 34 -2.96 -0.84 3.13
CA PHE A 34 -4.20 -0.46 2.49
C PHE A 34 -4.42 -1.25 1.19
N ALA A 35 -3.41 -1.30 0.32
CA ALA A 35 -3.46 -2.07 -0.92
C ALA A 35 -3.64 -3.58 -0.64
N ALA A 36 -2.89 -4.13 0.32
CA ALA A 36 -3.00 -5.52 0.72
C ALA A 36 -4.39 -5.86 1.27
N ALA A 37 -4.96 -5.00 2.12
CA ALA A 37 -6.29 -5.21 2.68
C ALA A 37 -7.37 -5.21 1.58
N LEU A 38 -7.36 -4.25 0.68
CA LEU A 38 -8.31 -4.21 -0.43
C LEU A 38 -8.22 -5.46 -1.32
N ARG A 39 -7.00 -5.95 -1.59
CA ARG A 39 -6.78 -7.19 -2.33
C ARG A 39 -7.29 -8.40 -1.58
N GLU A 40 -6.93 -8.56 -0.32
CA GLU A 40 -7.26 -9.73 0.50
C GLU A 40 -8.76 -9.84 0.79
N TYR A 41 -9.46 -8.72 0.87
CA TYR A 41 -10.93 -8.69 0.93
C TYR A 41 -11.61 -8.82 -0.44
N GLY A 42 -10.85 -8.92 -1.52
CA GLY A 42 -11.40 -9.09 -2.88
C GLY A 42 -12.06 -7.82 -3.44
N VAL A 43 -11.74 -6.66 -2.87
CA VAL A 43 -12.34 -5.36 -3.26
C VAL A 43 -11.61 -4.72 -4.43
N ALA A 44 -10.27 -4.93 -4.53
CA ALA A 44 -9.46 -4.34 -5.58
C ALA A 44 -8.40 -5.31 -6.12
N LYS A 45 -8.00 -5.09 -7.37
CA LYS A 45 -6.78 -5.65 -7.95
C LYS A 45 -5.60 -4.72 -7.67
N VAL A 46 -4.45 -5.29 -7.33
CA VAL A 46 -3.21 -4.54 -7.14
C VAL A 46 -2.35 -4.65 -8.39
N ILE A 47 -1.93 -3.52 -8.95
CA ILE A 47 -1.23 -3.43 -10.22
C ILE A 47 0.01 -2.55 -10.06
N GLY A 48 1.09 -2.88 -10.73
CA GLY A 48 2.32 -2.10 -10.75
C GLY A 48 3.57 -2.89 -10.41
N LEU A 49 4.37 -2.40 -9.49
CA LEU A 49 5.65 -3.02 -9.08
C LEU A 49 5.62 -3.41 -7.59
N PRO A 50 6.47 -4.38 -7.17
CA PRO A 50 6.59 -4.74 -5.76
C PRO A 50 6.91 -3.54 -4.88
N THR A 51 6.33 -3.51 -3.68
CA THR A 51 6.47 -2.43 -2.72
C THR A 51 7.66 -2.61 -1.78
N VAL A 52 7.92 -1.63 -0.90
CA VAL A 52 9.13 -1.59 -0.04
C VAL A 52 9.19 -2.67 1.03
N GLY A 53 8.04 -3.06 1.61
CA GLY A 53 8.00 -4.01 2.73
C GLY A 53 8.23 -3.37 4.10
N LYS A 54 7.81 -2.12 4.31
CA LYS A 54 7.89 -1.47 5.63
C LYS A 54 6.75 -1.91 6.52
N GLY A 55 6.96 -2.98 7.28
CA GLY A 55 5.96 -3.62 8.12
C GLY A 55 6.05 -3.34 9.61
N TYR A 56 6.75 -2.28 10.04
CA TYR A 56 6.88 -1.90 11.46
C TYR A 56 6.29 -0.52 11.71
N TYR A 57 5.57 -0.35 12.84
CA TYR A 57 5.16 0.97 13.30
C TYR A 57 6.16 1.52 14.31
N GLN A 58 6.31 2.84 14.31
CA GLN A 58 7.15 3.58 15.23
C GLN A 58 6.29 4.36 16.22
N ARG A 59 6.81 4.51 17.43
CA ARG A 59 6.28 5.42 18.42
C ARG A 59 7.34 6.43 18.82
N THR A 60 6.93 7.68 18.89
CA THR A 60 7.79 8.78 19.32
C THR A 60 7.60 9.03 20.80
N TYR A 61 8.70 9.10 21.54
CA TYR A 61 8.74 9.42 22.96
C TYR A 61 9.47 10.74 23.16
N GLU A 62 8.78 11.70 23.75
CA GLU A 62 9.38 12.98 24.11
C GLU A 62 10.24 12.82 25.36
N LEU A 63 11.42 13.46 25.36
CA LEU A 63 12.35 13.49 26.46
C LEU A 63 12.22 14.81 27.24
N LYS A 64 12.76 14.81 28.47
CA LYS A 64 12.62 15.98 29.40
C LYS A 64 13.30 17.26 28.91
N ASP A 65 14.26 17.14 28.00
CA ASP A 65 15.00 18.26 27.40
C ASP A 65 14.33 18.80 26.12
N GLY A 66 13.15 18.27 25.76
CA GLY A 66 12.41 18.65 24.56
C GLY A 66 12.83 17.92 23.29
N SER A 67 13.82 17.04 23.36
CA SER A 67 14.15 16.12 22.26
C SER A 67 13.17 14.94 22.23
N ALA A 68 13.23 14.13 21.17
CA ALA A 68 12.38 12.96 21.05
C ALA A 68 13.14 11.77 20.45
N VAL A 69 12.72 10.57 20.81
CA VAL A 69 13.25 9.32 20.27
C VAL A 69 12.14 8.51 19.60
N GLY A 70 12.37 8.07 18.36
CA GLY A 70 11.48 7.16 17.63
C GLY A 70 11.92 5.71 17.80
N VAL A 71 11.01 4.86 18.26
CA VAL A 71 11.28 3.44 18.50
C VAL A 71 10.31 2.59 17.69
N SER A 72 10.82 1.58 16.98
CA SER A 72 9.97 0.57 16.32
C SER A 72 9.45 -0.40 17.39
N GLU A 73 8.13 -0.41 17.61
CA GLU A 73 7.51 -1.16 18.72
C GLU A 73 6.74 -2.40 18.30
N GLY A 74 6.31 -2.48 17.05
CA GLY A 74 5.54 -3.62 16.63
C GLY A 74 5.46 -3.76 15.13
N LYS A 75 4.94 -4.91 14.71
CA LYS A 75 4.71 -5.26 13.31
C LYS A 75 3.26 -5.03 12.94
N TYR A 76 3.06 -4.67 11.69
CA TYR A 76 1.76 -4.77 11.04
C TYR A 76 1.61 -6.14 10.39
N PHE A 77 0.38 -6.59 10.35
CA PHE A 77 -0.01 -7.79 9.61
C PHE A 77 -1.20 -7.44 8.72
N THR A 78 -1.22 -8.01 7.52
CA THR A 78 -2.37 -7.92 6.63
C THR A 78 -3.57 -8.66 7.24
N PRO A 79 -4.80 -8.51 6.72
CA PRO A 79 -5.96 -9.26 7.18
C PRO A 79 -5.73 -10.79 7.24
N ASN A 80 -4.95 -11.34 6.30
CA ASN A 80 -4.58 -12.76 6.30
C ASN A 80 -3.39 -13.11 7.21
N GLY A 81 -2.91 -12.16 8.03
CA GLY A 81 -1.81 -12.39 8.98
C GLY A 81 -0.41 -12.39 8.36
N ILE A 82 -0.25 -11.82 7.17
CA ILE A 82 1.04 -11.75 6.48
C ILE A 82 1.82 -10.52 6.97
N SER A 83 3.07 -10.71 7.35
CA SER A 83 4.00 -9.61 7.67
C SER A 83 4.73 -9.16 6.38
N LEU A 84 4.39 -7.98 5.86
CA LEU A 84 5.03 -7.45 4.65
C LEU A 84 6.53 -7.21 4.84
N ALA A 85 6.99 -6.95 6.07
CA ALA A 85 8.41 -6.86 6.39
C ALA A 85 9.16 -8.19 6.24
N GLU A 86 8.48 -9.31 6.45
CA GLU A 86 9.09 -10.65 6.36
C GLU A 86 9.07 -11.20 4.94
N VAL A 87 8.06 -10.83 4.15
CA VAL A 87 7.95 -11.28 2.75
C VAL A 87 8.57 -10.31 1.74
N GLY A 88 9.09 -9.15 2.20
CA GLY A 88 9.78 -8.19 1.34
C GLY A 88 8.84 -7.28 0.55
N GLY A 89 7.64 -7.00 1.07
CA GLY A 89 6.66 -6.11 0.46
C GLY A 89 5.47 -6.83 -0.16
N LEU A 90 4.59 -6.03 -0.74
CA LEU A 90 3.42 -6.49 -1.47
C LEU A 90 3.78 -6.71 -2.94
N VAL A 91 3.63 -7.94 -3.43
CA VAL A 91 3.74 -8.25 -4.85
C VAL A 91 2.38 -8.01 -5.51
N PRO A 92 2.28 -7.19 -6.56
CA PRO A 92 1.01 -6.91 -7.24
C PRO A 92 0.43 -8.17 -7.92
N ASP A 93 -0.89 -8.14 -8.19
CA ASP A 93 -1.58 -9.19 -8.96
C ASP A 93 -1.18 -9.14 -10.43
N VAL A 94 -0.93 -7.92 -10.93
CA VAL A 94 -0.45 -7.67 -12.29
C VAL A 94 0.80 -6.81 -12.20
N THR A 95 1.95 -7.40 -12.52
CA THR A 95 3.21 -6.66 -12.58
C THR A 95 3.31 -5.92 -13.91
N VAL A 96 3.59 -4.62 -13.84
CA VAL A 96 3.75 -3.74 -15.00
C VAL A 96 5.03 -2.94 -14.83
N ASP A 97 6.03 -3.29 -15.63
CA ASP A 97 7.30 -2.57 -15.68
C ASP A 97 7.12 -1.20 -16.34
N VAL A 98 7.89 -0.23 -15.88
CA VAL A 98 7.98 1.11 -16.43
C VAL A 98 9.43 1.44 -16.77
N THR A 99 9.65 2.24 -17.81
CA THR A 99 10.97 2.78 -18.13
C THR A 99 11.39 3.83 -17.09
N GLU A 100 12.67 4.18 -17.06
CA GLU A 100 13.16 5.25 -16.16
C GLU A 100 12.49 6.60 -16.45
N GLU A 101 12.20 6.90 -17.73
CA GLU A 101 11.52 8.12 -18.13
C GLU A 101 10.07 8.16 -17.66
N GLU A 102 9.33 7.04 -17.80
CA GLU A 102 7.98 6.90 -17.29
C GLU A 102 7.94 6.99 -15.76
N ALA A 103 8.86 6.29 -15.07
CA ALA A 103 8.96 6.34 -13.61
C ALA A 103 9.22 7.76 -13.10
N PHE A 104 10.12 8.51 -13.76
CA PHE A 104 10.35 9.91 -13.45
C PHE A 104 9.11 10.76 -13.72
N GLY A 105 8.42 10.55 -14.85
CA GLY A 105 7.20 11.26 -15.21
C GLY A 105 6.06 11.02 -14.22
N ILE A 106 5.90 9.76 -13.74
CA ILE A 106 4.94 9.39 -12.70
C ILE A 106 5.28 10.10 -11.38
N TYR A 107 6.54 10.03 -10.95
CA TYR A 107 6.99 10.67 -9.71
C TYR A 107 6.82 12.20 -9.75
N ALA A 108 7.14 12.82 -10.87
CA ALA A 108 7.03 14.26 -11.06
C ALA A 108 5.57 14.74 -11.34
N GLY A 109 4.64 13.80 -11.54
CA GLY A 109 3.26 14.13 -11.93
C GLY A 109 3.16 14.78 -13.32
N SER A 110 4.12 14.51 -14.19
CA SER A 110 4.21 15.09 -15.55
C SER A 110 3.82 14.11 -16.66
N LEU A 111 3.73 12.81 -16.37
CA LEU A 111 3.26 11.82 -17.33
C LEU A 111 1.74 11.92 -17.47
N ASP A 112 1.26 11.94 -18.71
CA ASP A 112 -0.18 11.83 -18.98
C ASP A 112 -0.71 10.49 -18.48
N LEU A 113 -1.84 10.49 -17.78
CA LEU A 113 -2.44 9.27 -17.23
C LEU A 113 -2.74 8.22 -18.32
N MET A 114 -3.10 8.66 -19.52
CA MET A 114 -3.36 7.76 -20.65
C MET A 114 -2.09 7.31 -21.38
N ALA A 115 -0.93 7.79 -20.95
CA ALA A 115 0.39 7.31 -21.38
C ALA A 115 1.06 6.44 -20.29
N ASP A 116 0.50 6.37 -19.08
CA ASP A 116 1.01 5.56 -17.99
C ASP A 116 0.63 4.08 -18.21
N PRO A 117 1.62 3.18 -18.43
CA PRO A 117 1.34 1.76 -18.67
C PRO A 117 0.65 1.07 -17.49
N GLN A 118 0.87 1.52 -16.26
CA GLN A 118 0.21 0.96 -15.08
C GLN A 118 -1.27 1.39 -15.01
N VAL A 119 -1.59 2.62 -15.38
CA VAL A 119 -2.98 3.10 -15.50
C VAL A 119 -3.70 2.34 -16.61
N LEU A 120 -3.08 2.16 -17.76
CA LEU A 120 -3.67 1.40 -18.87
C LEU A 120 -3.95 -0.06 -18.49
N ALA A 121 -3.02 -0.70 -17.77
CA ALA A 121 -3.22 -2.05 -17.27
C ALA A 121 -4.36 -2.11 -16.24
N ALA A 122 -4.49 -1.10 -15.38
CA ALA A 122 -5.59 -1.00 -14.42
C ALA A 122 -6.95 -0.89 -15.11
N ILE A 123 -7.05 -0.04 -16.13
CA ILE A 123 -8.27 0.10 -16.95
C ILE A 123 -8.63 -1.26 -17.58
N ALA A 124 -7.66 -1.94 -18.20
CA ALA A 124 -7.87 -3.23 -18.83
C ALA A 124 -8.32 -4.33 -17.83
N GLU A 125 -7.90 -4.26 -16.57
CA GLU A 125 -8.37 -5.20 -15.53
C GLU A 125 -9.80 -4.87 -15.08
N LEU A 126 -10.18 -3.60 -15.05
CA LEU A 126 -11.52 -3.15 -14.65
C LEU A 126 -12.60 -3.39 -15.71
N GLU A 127 -12.21 -3.61 -16.97
CA GLU A 127 -13.10 -3.88 -18.10
C GLU A 127 -13.41 -5.38 -18.30
N LYS A 128 -12.79 -6.27 -17.50
CA LYS A 128 -13.02 -7.73 -17.54
C LYS A 128 -14.30 -8.13 -16.82
#